data_4f2e2bba1f720f1fdafdd9f794898ced
#
_entry.id   4f2e2bba1f720f1fdafdd9f794898ced
#
_cell.length_a   1.000
_cell.length_b   1.000
_cell.length_c   1.000
_cell.angle_alpha   90.00
_cell.angle_beta   90.00
_cell.angle_gamma   90.00
#
_symmetry.space_group_name_H-M   'P 1'
#
loop_
_entity.id
_entity.type
_entity.pdbx_description
1 polymer ?
#
loop_
_entity_poly.entity_id
_entity_poly.type
_entity_poly.pdbx_seq_one_letter_code
_entity_poly.pdbx_strand_id
1 'polypeptide(L)'
;CYTPANQKVVLGTKVAVTGKITNYNNATAEIKNGQVGILEGGEESVRDITFEDVPADAITVAEALVIGNALEANATTDKEYTVKGYVAKVAFQVTDGAGSWYMTDEKVDGSGRYDFQAYKCEMSESVVIGDYVFVKGFITKYVGESGNATIEIKQGVGHFALADETAIEDVNVTPMLDINQPMFDILGQPVDAEYKGI
;
A
#
# COMPACT_ATOMS: atom_id res chain seq x y z
N CYS A 1 -2.38 3.22 20.89
CA CYS A 1 -3.79 3.64 20.99
C CYS A 1 -4.63 2.76 20.08
N TYR A 2 -5.81 2.35 20.54
CA TYR A 2 -6.76 1.63 19.72
C TYR A 2 -7.73 2.65 19.12
N THR A 3 -7.81 2.73 17.80
CA THR A 3 -8.94 3.36 17.13
C THR A 3 -10.13 2.38 17.13
N PRO A 4 -11.36 2.83 17.31
CA PRO A 4 -12.53 1.98 17.07
C PRO A 4 -12.47 1.38 15.68
N ALA A 5 -12.86 0.11 15.52
CA ALA A 5 -12.69 -0.69 14.30
C ALA A 5 -13.23 -0.06 12.99
N ASN A 6 -14.01 1.01 13.09
CA ASN A 6 -14.65 1.69 11.96
C ASN A 6 -14.19 3.14 11.76
N GLN A 7 -13.15 3.61 12.47
CA GLN A 7 -12.66 4.98 12.34
C GLN A 7 -11.25 4.98 11.77
N LYS A 8 -11.10 5.47 10.54
CA LYS A 8 -9.82 5.71 9.91
C LYS A 8 -9.31 7.08 10.34
N VAL A 9 -8.13 7.13 10.98
CA VAL A 9 -7.42 8.37 11.26
C VAL A 9 -6.47 8.63 10.10
N VAL A 10 -6.68 9.71 9.38
CA VAL A 10 -5.84 10.15 8.26
C VAL A 10 -5.04 11.38 8.66
N LEU A 11 -4.02 11.73 7.89
CA LEU A 11 -3.22 12.91 8.13
C LEU A 11 -4.12 14.18 8.18
N GLY A 12 -3.90 15.06 9.15
CA GLY A 12 -4.72 16.25 9.35
C GLY A 12 -5.99 16.03 10.17
N THR A 13 -6.34 14.77 10.52
CA THR A 13 -7.47 14.50 11.42
C THR A 13 -7.17 15.04 12.82
N LYS A 14 -8.05 15.87 13.34
CA LYS A 14 -7.97 16.33 14.73
C LYS A 14 -8.61 15.29 15.64
N VAL A 15 -7.83 14.78 16.57
CA VAL A 15 -8.23 13.69 17.46
C VAL A 15 -8.10 14.10 18.92
N ALA A 16 -8.97 13.54 19.77
CA ALA A 16 -8.79 13.50 21.21
C ALA A 16 -8.29 12.11 21.59
N VAL A 17 -7.23 12.06 22.38
CA VAL A 17 -6.69 10.79 22.87
C VAL A 17 -6.80 10.77 24.38
N THR A 18 -7.50 9.77 24.92
CA THR A 18 -7.65 9.56 26.37
C THR A 18 -6.93 8.28 26.76
N GLY A 19 -6.13 8.35 27.79
CA GLY A 19 -5.39 7.17 28.28
C GLY A 19 -4.34 7.53 29.33
N LYS A 20 -3.62 6.52 29.80
CA LYS A 20 -2.55 6.70 30.78
C LYS A 20 -1.25 7.10 30.09
N ILE A 21 -0.69 8.22 30.50
CA ILE A 21 0.64 8.64 30.03
C ILE A 21 1.70 7.75 30.67
N THR A 22 2.56 7.18 29.87
CA THR A 22 3.71 6.38 30.27
C THR A 22 4.97 6.88 29.60
N ASN A 23 6.11 6.66 30.25
CA ASN A 23 7.42 6.93 29.67
C ASN A 23 8.01 5.61 29.18
N TYR A 24 7.95 5.38 27.86
CA TYR A 24 8.48 4.17 27.25
C TYR A 24 10.00 4.26 27.14
N ASN A 25 10.69 3.25 27.66
CA ASN A 25 12.16 3.15 27.69
C ASN A 25 12.87 4.42 28.25
N ASN A 26 12.23 5.17 29.14
CA ASN A 26 12.74 6.43 29.70
C ASN A 26 13.10 7.51 28.66
N ALA A 27 12.58 7.39 27.44
CA ALA A 27 12.91 8.28 26.33
C ALA A 27 11.69 8.86 25.64
N THR A 28 10.56 8.13 25.59
CA THR A 28 9.40 8.55 24.81
C THR A 28 8.14 8.59 25.67
N ALA A 29 7.49 9.75 25.70
CA ALA A 29 6.16 9.88 26.30
C ALA A 29 5.12 9.28 25.36
N GLU A 30 4.34 8.32 25.86
CA GLU A 30 3.27 7.68 25.10
C GLU A 30 1.97 7.59 25.90
N ILE A 31 0.84 7.50 25.21
CA ILE A 31 -0.43 7.13 25.83
C ILE A 31 -0.67 5.64 25.56
N LYS A 32 -0.59 4.85 26.64
CA LYS A 32 -0.79 3.41 26.59
C LYS A 32 -2.24 3.04 26.82
N ASN A 33 -2.76 2.08 26.03
CA ASN A 33 -4.16 1.60 26.10
C ASN A 33 -5.18 2.74 26.01
N GLY A 34 -4.85 3.78 25.22
CA GLY A 34 -5.73 4.93 25.03
C GLY A 34 -6.85 4.66 24.06
N GLN A 35 -7.91 5.44 24.19
CA GLN A 35 -8.98 5.56 23.21
C GLN A 35 -8.77 6.82 22.40
N VAL A 36 -9.09 6.74 21.10
CA VAL A 36 -9.02 7.87 20.16
C VAL A 36 -10.43 8.24 19.74
N GLY A 37 -10.80 9.51 19.92
CA GLY A 37 -12.00 10.09 19.38
C GLY A 37 -11.65 11.07 18.26
N ILE A 38 -12.37 11.03 17.15
CA ILE A 38 -12.23 11.99 16.06
C ILE A 38 -13.06 13.22 16.42
N LEU A 39 -12.42 14.39 16.48
CA LEU A 39 -13.07 15.68 16.73
C LEU A 39 -13.45 16.38 15.42
N GLU A 40 -12.56 16.35 14.46
CA GLU A 40 -12.77 16.92 13.12
C GLU A 40 -12.06 16.00 12.12
N GLY A 41 -12.72 15.75 10.97
CA GLY A 41 -12.11 14.98 9.89
C GLY A 41 -10.89 15.72 9.33
N GLY A 42 -9.80 15.00 9.08
CA GLY A 42 -8.70 15.50 8.24
C GLY A 42 -9.12 15.43 6.78
N GLU A 43 -8.75 16.42 5.99
CA GLU A 43 -8.73 16.25 4.54
C GLU A 43 -7.64 15.22 4.21
N GLU A 44 -7.90 14.34 3.24
CA GLU A 44 -6.82 13.55 2.68
C GLU A 44 -5.79 14.53 2.13
N SER A 45 -4.68 14.70 2.85
CA SER A 45 -3.59 15.49 2.31
C SER A 45 -3.09 14.76 1.07
N VAL A 46 -3.28 15.36 -0.09
CA VAL A 46 -2.62 14.91 -1.30
C VAL A 46 -1.14 15.04 -1.03
N ARG A 47 -0.45 13.92 -0.87
CA ARG A 47 1.01 13.92 -0.73
C ARG A 47 1.57 14.40 -2.08
N ASP A 48 2.42 15.39 -2.03
CA ASP A 48 3.13 15.90 -3.21
C ASP A 48 4.30 14.96 -3.53
N ILE A 49 3.95 13.76 -4.03
CA ILE A 49 4.91 12.73 -4.40
C ILE A 49 5.07 12.66 -5.92
N THR A 50 6.29 12.42 -6.36
CA THR A 50 6.57 12.14 -7.76
C THR A 50 6.33 10.65 -8.02
N PHE A 51 5.49 10.35 -9.02
CA PHE A 51 5.26 9.00 -9.50
C PHE A 51 6.12 8.73 -10.74
N GLU A 52 6.65 7.53 -10.82
CA GLU A 52 7.45 7.08 -11.95
C GLU A 52 6.82 5.85 -12.61
N ASP A 53 7.09 5.68 -13.90
CA ASP A 53 6.68 4.47 -14.62
C ASP A 53 7.44 3.27 -14.12
N VAL A 54 6.72 2.17 -13.88
CA VAL A 54 7.34 0.90 -13.49
C VAL A 54 8.17 0.38 -14.66
N PRO A 55 9.47 0.05 -14.47
CA PRO A 55 10.29 -0.54 -15.51
C PRO A 55 9.65 -1.79 -16.10
N ALA A 56 9.77 -1.97 -17.43
CA ALA A 56 9.13 -3.09 -18.14
C ALA A 56 9.67 -4.48 -17.71
N ASP A 57 10.88 -4.52 -17.16
CA ASP A 57 11.54 -5.72 -16.64
C ASP A 57 11.31 -5.93 -15.14
N ALA A 58 10.44 -5.12 -14.52
CA ALA A 58 10.11 -5.28 -13.10
C ALA A 58 9.34 -6.58 -12.86
N ILE A 59 9.83 -7.34 -11.89
CA ILE A 59 9.21 -8.59 -11.46
C ILE A 59 8.21 -8.36 -10.32
N THR A 60 7.30 -9.30 -10.13
CA THR A 60 6.35 -9.32 -9.02
C THR A 60 7.01 -9.71 -7.70
N VAL A 61 6.33 -9.49 -6.59
CA VAL A 61 6.78 -9.96 -5.26
C VAL A 61 6.85 -11.49 -5.23
N ALA A 62 5.89 -12.18 -5.84
CA ALA A 62 5.90 -13.65 -5.91
C ALA A 62 7.15 -14.17 -6.66
N GLU A 63 7.53 -13.56 -7.78
CA GLU A 63 8.74 -13.93 -8.52
C GLU A 63 10.00 -13.63 -7.69
N ALA A 64 10.05 -12.50 -7.00
CA ALA A 64 11.17 -12.16 -6.11
C ALA A 64 11.31 -13.16 -4.95
N LEU A 65 10.20 -13.64 -4.39
CA LEU A 65 10.20 -14.68 -3.37
C LEU A 65 10.73 -16.02 -3.90
N VAL A 66 10.39 -16.40 -5.13
CA VAL A 66 10.93 -17.61 -5.77
C VAL A 66 12.45 -17.50 -5.89
N ILE A 67 12.97 -16.37 -6.41
CA ILE A 67 14.41 -16.12 -6.56
C ILE A 67 15.09 -16.14 -5.19
N GLY A 68 14.58 -15.41 -4.22
CA GLY A 68 15.19 -15.29 -2.91
C GLY A 68 15.18 -16.59 -2.11
N ASN A 69 14.11 -17.39 -2.22
CA ASN A 69 14.05 -18.68 -1.53
C ASN A 69 15.03 -19.72 -2.09
N ALA A 70 15.42 -19.59 -3.34
CA ALA A 70 16.45 -20.45 -3.97
C ALA A 70 17.88 -20.13 -3.49
N LEU A 71 18.11 -18.97 -2.86
CA LEU A 71 19.40 -18.59 -2.32
C LEU A 71 19.75 -19.39 -1.05
N GLU A 72 21.04 -19.57 -0.81
CA GLU A 72 21.55 -20.00 0.49
C GLU A 72 21.28 -18.94 1.57
N ALA A 73 21.33 -19.36 2.84
CA ALA A 73 21.13 -18.44 3.97
C ALA A 73 22.15 -17.29 3.93
N ASN A 74 21.67 -16.07 4.03
CA ASN A 74 22.43 -14.82 3.96
C ASN A 74 23.16 -14.57 2.62
N ALA A 75 22.80 -15.30 1.58
CA ALA A 75 23.29 -15.05 0.23
C ALA A 75 22.47 -13.96 -0.47
N THR A 76 23.08 -13.34 -1.47
CA THR A 76 22.54 -12.25 -2.28
C THR A 76 22.69 -12.61 -3.75
N THR A 77 21.76 -12.17 -4.60
CA THR A 77 21.82 -12.37 -6.05
C THR A 77 23.02 -11.65 -6.68
N ASP A 78 23.52 -12.18 -7.80
CA ASP A 78 24.64 -11.58 -8.54
C ASP A 78 24.23 -10.34 -9.36
N LYS A 79 22.93 -10.14 -9.59
CA LYS A 79 22.38 -8.99 -10.33
C LYS A 79 21.28 -8.32 -9.55
N GLU A 80 21.06 -7.05 -9.86
CA GLU A 80 19.92 -6.29 -9.35
C GLU A 80 18.61 -6.71 -10.02
N TYR A 81 17.53 -6.58 -9.28
CA TYR A 81 16.17 -6.73 -9.74
C TYR A 81 15.37 -5.49 -9.38
N THR A 82 14.37 -5.18 -10.19
CA THR A 82 13.32 -4.24 -9.84
C THR A 82 12.09 -5.04 -9.43
N VAL A 83 11.65 -4.88 -8.20
CA VAL A 83 10.46 -5.58 -7.66
C VAL A 83 9.33 -4.57 -7.47
N LYS A 84 8.18 -4.84 -8.07
CA LYS A 84 6.97 -3.99 -7.97
C LYS A 84 5.94 -4.63 -7.06
N GLY A 85 5.12 -3.80 -6.41
CA GLY A 85 4.02 -4.29 -5.57
C GLY A 85 3.44 -3.20 -4.67
N TYR A 86 2.46 -3.61 -3.88
CA TYR A 86 1.79 -2.74 -2.91
C TYR A 86 2.51 -2.79 -1.56
N VAL A 87 2.59 -1.64 -0.89
CA VAL A 87 3.03 -1.57 0.50
C VAL A 87 1.98 -2.25 1.38
N ALA A 88 2.37 -3.35 1.98
CA ALA A 88 1.50 -4.15 2.84
C ALA A 88 1.64 -3.77 4.32
N LYS A 89 2.82 -3.33 4.74
CA LYS A 89 3.11 -2.94 6.12
C LYS A 89 4.34 -2.05 6.16
N VAL A 90 4.27 -0.97 6.92
CA VAL A 90 5.43 -0.12 7.18
C VAL A 90 6.13 -0.61 8.45
N ALA A 91 7.39 -1.00 8.33
CA ALA A 91 8.23 -1.42 9.45
C ALA A 91 8.92 -0.21 10.10
N PHE A 92 9.53 0.64 9.28
CA PHE A 92 10.11 1.91 9.69
C PHE A 92 9.81 2.97 8.64
N GLN A 93 9.30 4.11 9.11
CA GLN A 93 9.06 5.28 8.25
C GLN A 93 10.37 5.79 7.64
N VAL A 94 10.27 6.50 6.53
CA VAL A 94 11.42 7.14 5.90
C VAL A 94 11.99 8.19 6.86
N THR A 95 13.25 8.00 7.23
CA THR A 95 14.01 8.92 8.03
C THR A 95 15.39 9.06 7.38
N ASP A 96 15.86 10.28 7.19
CA ASP A 96 17.11 10.56 6.48
C ASP A 96 17.16 9.94 5.06
N GLY A 97 16.01 9.92 4.37
CA GLY A 97 15.87 9.43 3.00
C GLY A 97 15.76 7.91 2.87
N ALA A 98 15.74 7.14 3.96
CA ALA A 98 15.59 5.68 3.90
C ALA A 98 14.52 5.15 4.85
N GLY A 99 13.79 4.13 4.41
CA GLY A 99 12.73 3.47 5.17
C GLY A 99 12.72 1.96 4.99
N SER A 100 11.79 1.29 5.68
CA SER A 100 11.62 -0.15 5.55
C SER A 100 10.13 -0.51 5.53
N TRP A 101 9.74 -1.31 4.56
CA TRP A 101 8.35 -1.74 4.41
C TRP A 101 8.27 -3.14 3.80
N TYR A 102 7.16 -3.81 4.02
CA TYR A 102 6.84 -5.08 3.38
C TYR A 102 5.97 -4.86 2.16
N MET A 103 6.11 -5.71 1.15
CA MET A 103 5.39 -5.61 -0.11
C MET A 103 4.64 -6.91 -0.44
N THR A 104 3.56 -6.77 -1.19
CA THR A 104 2.72 -7.85 -1.73
C THR A 104 2.26 -7.52 -3.14
N ASP A 105 1.88 -8.54 -3.92
CA ASP A 105 1.35 -8.34 -5.27
C ASP A 105 -0.09 -7.77 -5.26
N GLU A 106 -0.84 -8.03 -4.19
CA GLU A 106 -2.20 -7.55 -4.02
C GLU A 106 -2.28 -6.50 -2.91
N LYS A 107 -3.26 -5.61 -3.03
CA LYS A 107 -3.54 -4.61 -2.01
C LYS A 107 -4.16 -5.27 -0.77
N VAL A 108 -3.58 -5.05 0.39
CA VAL A 108 -3.98 -5.65 1.67
C VAL A 108 -4.22 -4.59 2.75
N ASP A 109 -4.84 -4.99 3.86
CA ASP A 109 -5.19 -4.11 4.99
C ASP A 109 -4.07 -3.94 6.05
N GLY A 110 -2.94 -4.59 5.86
CA GLY A 110 -1.79 -4.51 6.77
C GLY A 110 -1.82 -5.45 7.97
N SER A 111 -2.82 -6.33 8.09
CA SER A 111 -3.00 -7.22 9.26
C SER A 111 -2.19 -8.52 9.19
N GLY A 112 -1.56 -8.83 8.05
CA GLY A 112 -0.88 -10.09 7.77
C GLY A 112 0.59 -10.15 8.20
N ARG A 113 1.18 -11.34 7.99
CA ARG A 113 2.63 -11.55 7.91
C ARG A 113 3.02 -11.52 6.44
N TYR A 114 4.11 -10.84 6.15
CA TYR A 114 4.61 -10.64 4.79
C TYR A 114 6.06 -11.10 4.72
N ASP A 115 6.42 -11.77 3.63
CA ASP A 115 7.70 -12.46 3.49
C ASP A 115 8.72 -11.72 2.62
N PHE A 116 8.29 -10.64 1.91
CA PHE A 116 9.18 -9.79 1.13
C PHE A 116 9.30 -8.40 1.75
N GLN A 117 10.53 -7.93 1.95
CA GLN A 117 10.83 -6.64 2.58
C GLN A 117 11.75 -5.77 1.73
N ALA A 118 11.38 -4.51 1.58
CA ALA A 118 12.33 -3.44 1.25
C ALA A 118 12.95 -2.95 2.57
N TYR A 119 14.24 -3.25 2.81
CA TYR A 119 14.90 -2.95 4.07
C TYR A 119 15.91 -1.83 3.93
N LYS A 120 15.68 -0.72 4.66
CA LYS A 120 16.51 0.49 4.59
C LYS A 120 16.72 0.98 3.17
N CYS A 121 15.67 0.93 2.37
CA CYS A 121 15.71 1.40 1.00
C CYS A 121 15.51 2.92 0.95
N GLU A 122 16.23 3.56 0.03
CA GLU A 122 16.04 4.99 -0.27
C GLU A 122 14.62 5.21 -0.80
N MET A 123 13.98 6.29 -0.37
CA MET A 123 12.66 6.70 -0.80
C MET A 123 12.51 8.19 -0.64
N SER A 124 11.88 8.86 -1.59
CA SER A 124 11.70 10.32 -1.56
C SER A 124 10.83 10.78 -0.40
N GLU A 125 9.80 9.97 -0.05
CA GLU A 125 8.87 10.25 1.04
C GLU A 125 8.44 8.97 1.77
N SER A 126 7.82 9.14 2.93
CA SER A 126 7.26 8.02 3.69
C SER A 126 6.14 7.32 2.94
N VAL A 127 6.22 6.00 2.89
CA VAL A 127 5.18 5.15 2.31
C VAL A 127 4.04 4.90 3.30
N VAL A 128 2.84 4.63 2.77
CA VAL A 128 1.70 4.15 3.57
C VAL A 128 1.16 2.84 3.00
N ILE A 129 0.41 2.10 3.81
CA ILE A 129 -0.21 0.84 3.37
C ILE A 129 -1.14 1.12 2.17
N GLY A 130 -0.94 0.33 1.11
CA GLY A 130 -1.69 0.43 -0.14
C GLY A 130 -1.05 1.32 -1.20
N ASP A 131 0.08 1.98 -0.91
CA ASP A 131 0.88 2.61 -1.97
C ASP A 131 1.40 1.56 -2.94
N TYR A 132 1.42 1.89 -4.23
CA TYR A 132 2.06 1.07 -5.24
C TYR A 132 3.45 1.62 -5.48
N VAL A 133 4.45 0.76 -5.31
CA VAL A 133 5.86 1.13 -5.36
C VAL A 133 6.68 0.10 -6.13
N PHE A 134 7.84 0.49 -6.62
CA PHE A 134 8.85 -0.46 -7.04
C PHE A 134 10.19 -0.16 -6.36
N VAL A 135 10.95 -1.21 -6.14
CA VAL A 135 12.25 -1.13 -5.45
C VAL A 135 13.30 -1.84 -6.28
N LYS A 136 14.41 -1.17 -6.56
CA LYS A 136 15.55 -1.72 -7.29
C LYS A 136 16.70 -2.02 -6.35
N GLY A 137 17.26 -3.22 -6.49
CA GLY A 137 18.44 -3.65 -5.74
C GLY A 137 18.67 -5.15 -5.83
N PHE A 138 19.59 -5.63 -5.05
CA PHE A 138 19.91 -7.06 -4.97
C PHE A 138 18.96 -7.77 -4.02
N ILE A 139 18.45 -8.94 -4.43
CA ILE A 139 17.60 -9.78 -3.58
C ILE A 139 18.51 -10.58 -2.64
N THR A 140 18.22 -10.53 -1.36
CA THR A 140 18.96 -11.21 -0.29
C THR A 140 18.02 -12.13 0.48
N LYS A 141 18.49 -13.32 0.84
CA LYS A 141 17.84 -14.19 1.80
C LYS A 141 18.43 -13.95 3.19
N TYR A 142 17.85 -13.02 3.92
CA TYR A 142 18.29 -12.75 5.28
C TYR A 142 17.77 -13.82 6.25
N VAL A 143 18.66 -14.41 7.05
CA VAL A 143 18.30 -15.34 8.11
C VAL A 143 18.83 -14.78 9.43
N GLY A 144 17.90 -14.34 10.29
CA GLY A 144 18.22 -13.81 11.60
C GLY A 144 18.57 -14.91 12.62
N GLU A 145 18.92 -14.49 13.83
CA GLU A 145 19.29 -15.41 14.94
C GLU A 145 18.17 -16.40 15.30
N SER A 146 16.92 -16.04 15.05
CA SER A 146 15.75 -16.93 15.28
C SER A 146 15.60 -18.03 14.23
N GLY A 147 16.44 -18.06 13.19
CA GLY A 147 16.36 -18.99 12.07
C GLY A 147 15.26 -18.70 11.05
N ASN A 148 14.46 -17.67 11.25
CA ASN A 148 13.44 -17.26 10.28
C ASN A 148 14.09 -16.52 9.10
N ALA A 149 13.74 -16.93 7.89
CA ALA A 149 14.18 -16.25 6.68
C ALA A 149 13.22 -15.11 6.32
N THR A 150 13.80 -14.02 5.82
CA THR A 150 13.09 -12.93 5.15
C THR A 150 13.77 -12.69 3.80
N ILE A 151 12.99 -12.61 2.75
CA ILE A 151 13.53 -12.22 1.44
C ILE A 151 13.45 -10.71 1.36
N GLU A 152 14.58 -10.06 1.08
CA GLU A 152 14.64 -8.61 1.12
C GLU A 152 15.47 -8.02 -0.03
N ILE A 153 15.12 -6.78 -0.42
CA ILE A 153 16.07 -5.87 -1.04
C ILE A 153 16.59 -4.98 0.06
N LYS A 154 17.91 -5.07 0.31
CA LYS A 154 18.57 -4.29 1.34
C LYS A 154 19.29 -3.09 0.75
N GLN A 155 18.95 -1.88 1.24
CA GLN A 155 19.59 -0.64 0.80
C GLN A 155 19.45 -0.40 -0.72
N GLY A 156 18.30 -0.80 -1.28
CA GLY A 156 17.92 -0.48 -2.65
C GLY A 156 17.33 0.92 -2.78
N VAL A 157 16.89 1.25 -3.98
CA VAL A 157 16.21 2.52 -4.29
C VAL A 157 14.76 2.24 -4.61
N GLY A 158 13.86 2.88 -3.88
CA GLY A 158 12.41 2.77 -4.06
C GLY A 158 11.83 4.01 -4.72
N HIS A 159 10.77 3.80 -5.49
CA HIS A 159 9.99 4.85 -6.15
C HIS A 159 8.51 4.60 -5.97
N PHE A 160 7.72 5.68 -5.90
CA PHE A 160 6.28 5.56 -6.05
C PHE A 160 5.97 5.26 -7.52
N ALA A 161 5.12 4.28 -7.75
CA ALA A 161 4.74 3.87 -9.09
C ALA A 161 3.33 4.35 -9.44
N LEU A 162 3.11 4.68 -10.70
CA LEU A 162 1.76 4.75 -11.20
C LEU A 162 1.13 3.36 -11.02
N ALA A 163 -0.07 3.31 -10.43
CA ALA A 163 -0.83 2.06 -10.35
C ALA A 163 -0.98 1.51 -11.76
N ASP A 164 -0.71 0.22 -11.93
CA ASP A 164 -0.92 -0.44 -13.22
C ASP A 164 -2.44 -0.39 -13.50
N GLU A 165 -2.87 0.50 -14.39
CA GLU A 165 -4.29 0.65 -14.74
C GLU A 165 -4.87 -0.63 -15.39
N THR A 166 -4.03 -1.61 -15.65
CA THR A 166 -4.44 -2.92 -16.16
C THR A 166 -5.19 -3.78 -15.12
N ALA A 167 -5.27 -3.33 -13.85
CA ALA A 167 -6.15 -3.94 -12.85
C ALA A 167 -7.58 -3.36 -12.84
N ILE A 168 -7.95 -2.50 -13.77
CA ILE A 168 -9.35 -2.39 -14.16
C ILE A 168 -9.62 -3.67 -14.95
N GLU A 169 -9.96 -4.77 -14.27
CA GLU A 169 -10.73 -5.81 -14.90
C GLU A 169 -11.80 -5.07 -15.69
N ASP A 170 -11.81 -5.29 -17.00
CA ASP A 170 -12.90 -4.91 -17.88
C ASP A 170 -14.18 -5.30 -17.13
N VAL A 171 -14.71 -4.37 -16.38
CA VAL A 171 -16.09 -4.49 -15.91
C VAL A 171 -16.84 -4.41 -17.21
N ASN A 172 -17.03 -5.58 -17.79
CA ASN A 172 -17.91 -5.80 -18.90
C ASN A 172 -19.31 -5.48 -18.37
N VAL A 173 -19.53 -4.20 -18.11
CA VAL A 173 -20.85 -3.62 -17.96
C VAL A 173 -21.42 -3.69 -19.37
N THR A 174 -21.79 -4.89 -19.77
CA THR A 174 -22.87 -5.02 -20.74
C THR A 174 -24.00 -4.28 -20.02
N PRO A 175 -24.38 -3.07 -20.48
CA PRO A 175 -25.58 -2.47 -19.96
C PRO A 175 -26.67 -3.47 -20.36
N MET A 176 -27.11 -4.28 -19.42
CA MET A 176 -28.39 -4.92 -19.55
C MET A 176 -29.40 -3.77 -19.54
N LEU A 177 -29.53 -3.10 -20.69
CA LEU A 177 -30.74 -2.33 -20.94
C LEU A 177 -31.85 -3.39 -20.89
N ASP A 178 -32.50 -3.49 -19.76
CA ASP A 178 -33.76 -4.24 -19.69
C ASP A 178 -34.75 -3.47 -20.55
N ILE A 179 -34.86 -3.88 -21.81
CA ILE A 179 -35.77 -3.28 -22.80
C ILE A 179 -37.25 -3.35 -22.33
N ASN A 180 -37.53 -4.03 -21.24
CA ASN A 180 -38.86 -4.09 -20.63
C ASN A 180 -39.06 -3.06 -19.51
N GLN A 181 -38.03 -2.27 -19.18
CA GLN A 181 -38.19 -1.19 -18.23
C GLN A 181 -38.78 0.04 -18.93
N PRO A 182 -39.75 0.74 -18.33
CA PRO A 182 -40.29 1.95 -18.90
C PRO A 182 -39.18 3.00 -19.00
N MET A 183 -38.95 3.52 -20.20
CA MET A 183 -38.04 4.64 -20.43
C MET A 183 -38.75 5.97 -20.15
N PHE A 184 -37.99 6.92 -19.62
CA PHE A 184 -38.51 8.26 -19.32
C PHE A 184 -37.63 9.30 -20.00
N ASP A 185 -38.24 10.39 -20.46
CA ASP A 185 -37.51 11.55 -20.96
C ASP A 185 -36.90 12.37 -19.79
N ILE A 186 -36.17 13.44 -20.13
CA ILE A 186 -35.54 14.32 -19.15
C ILE A 186 -36.53 15.06 -18.25
N LEU A 187 -37.81 15.06 -18.59
CA LEU A 187 -38.90 15.65 -17.80
C LEU A 187 -39.63 14.60 -16.95
N GLY A 188 -39.17 13.33 -16.99
CA GLY A 188 -39.77 12.22 -16.26
C GLY A 188 -41.06 11.67 -16.89
N GLN A 189 -41.32 11.91 -18.17
CA GLN A 189 -42.48 11.36 -18.87
C GLN A 189 -42.10 10.02 -19.52
N PRO A 190 -42.97 9.00 -19.46
CA PRO A 190 -42.72 7.72 -20.10
C PRO A 190 -42.65 7.87 -21.62
N VAL A 191 -41.62 7.30 -22.22
CA VAL A 191 -41.42 7.28 -23.67
C VAL A 191 -41.34 5.83 -24.15
N ASP A 192 -41.80 5.61 -25.39
CA ASP A 192 -41.69 4.28 -26.00
C ASP A 192 -40.32 4.05 -26.66
N ALA A 193 -40.04 2.84 -27.10
CA ALA A 193 -38.76 2.45 -27.70
C ALA A 193 -38.47 3.14 -29.04
N GLU A 194 -39.42 3.88 -29.62
CA GLU A 194 -39.24 4.61 -30.86
C GLU A 194 -38.90 6.08 -30.65
N TYR A 195 -38.79 6.55 -29.40
CA TYR A 195 -38.44 7.92 -29.08
C TYR A 195 -37.05 8.30 -29.57
N LYS A 196 -37.03 9.06 -30.66
CA LYS A 196 -35.81 9.70 -31.18
C LYS A 196 -35.82 11.13 -30.66
N GLY A 197 -35.11 11.37 -29.57
CA GLY A 197 -34.97 12.69 -28.98
C GLY A 197 -34.65 13.77 -30.05
N ILE A 198 -35.20 14.96 -29.88
CA ILE A 198 -34.91 16.15 -30.68
C ILE A 198 -33.56 16.73 -30.26
#